data_fdcefaf3d48505ea9b1d67f209e27f0c
#
_entry.id   fdcefaf3d48505ea9b1d67f209e27f0c
#
_cell.length_a   1.000
_cell.length_b   1.000
_cell.length_c   1.000
_cell.angle_alpha   90.00
_cell.angle_beta   90.00
_cell.angle_gamma   90.00
#
_symmetry.space_group_name_H-M   'P 1'
#
loop_
_entity.id
_entity.type
_entity.pdbx_description
1 polymer ?
#
loop_
_entity_poly.entity_id
_entity_poly.type
_entity_poly.pdbx_seq_one_letter_code
_entity_poly.pdbx_strand_id
1 'polypeptide(L)'
;TDSPAHTDPYYNCYVQVVGHKHVWLAPPSLSLPAMSPDAAFGSMLQNTTQLSVWEDALPPTFVQEVVPHAQHTELHPGDMLFLPPMWWHAMKSTSQSFSVSFWF
;
A
#
# COMPACT_ATOMS: atom_id res chain seq x y z
N THR A 1 9.80 6.14 7.64
CA THR A 1 10.12 4.96 6.85
C THR A 1 9.01 4.65 5.86
N ASP A 2 9.40 4.20 4.68
CA ASP A 2 8.49 3.82 3.61
C ASP A 2 8.33 2.32 3.59
N SER A 3 7.12 1.85 3.35
CA SER A 3 6.87 0.42 3.14
C SER A 3 6.55 0.16 1.68
N PRO A 4 6.95 -1.01 1.13
CA PRO A 4 6.49 -1.41 -0.19
C PRO A 4 4.99 -1.70 -0.16
N ALA A 5 4.33 -1.59 -1.31
CA ALA A 5 2.93 -1.98 -1.40
C ALA A 5 2.81 -3.50 -1.25
N HIS A 6 1.88 -3.92 -0.43
CA HIS A 6 1.63 -5.33 -0.14
C HIS A 6 0.16 -5.57 0.16
N THR A 7 -0.22 -6.83 0.23
CA THR A 7 -1.57 -7.26 0.63
C THR A 7 -1.47 -8.10 1.90
N ASP A 8 -2.55 -8.05 2.69
CA ASP A 8 -2.70 -8.91 3.87
C ASP A 8 -4.03 -9.67 3.77
N PRO A 9 -4.08 -10.93 4.26
CA PRO A 9 -5.30 -11.72 4.19
C PRO A 9 -6.30 -11.41 5.31
N TYR A 10 -6.05 -10.37 6.09
CA TYR A 10 -6.87 -10.01 7.25
C TYR A 10 -7.52 -8.65 7.06
N TYR A 11 -8.63 -8.44 7.78
CA TYR A 11 -9.13 -7.09 8.01
C TYR A 11 -8.15 -6.35 8.90
N ASN A 12 -7.99 -5.06 8.67
CA ASN A 12 -7.12 -4.21 9.48
C ASN A 12 -7.82 -2.90 9.79
N CYS A 13 -7.90 -2.58 11.07
CA CYS A 13 -8.26 -1.26 11.55
C CYS A 13 -6.96 -0.55 11.94
N TYR A 14 -6.57 0.44 11.17
CA TYR A 14 -5.30 1.14 11.34
C TYR A 14 -5.56 2.52 11.94
N VAL A 15 -5.01 2.76 13.13
CA VAL A 15 -5.28 4.00 13.88
C VAL A 15 -4.00 4.82 13.94
N GLN A 16 -4.06 6.05 13.44
CA GLN A 16 -2.96 7.00 13.54
C GLN A 16 -3.02 7.68 14.90
N VAL A 17 -1.95 7.60 15.68
CA VAL A 17 -1.91 8.12 17.05
C VAL A 17 -1.09 9.40 17.11
N VAL A 18 0.12 9.39 16.55
CA VAL A 18 1.05 10.52 16.54
C VAL A 18 1.58 10.72 15.13
N GLY A 19 1.71 11.98 14.71
CA GLY A 19 2.28 12.34 13.43
C GLY A 19 1.36 12.04 12.26
N HIS A 20 1.91 12.15 11.04
CA HIS A 20 1.16 12.02 9.80
C HIS A 20 1.74 10.92 8.95
N LYS A 21 0.87 10.20 8.23
CA LYS A 21 1.27 9.20 7.23
C LYS A 21 0.51 9.41 5.94
N HIS A 22 1.21 9.30 4.85
CA HIS A 22 0.61 9.23 3.53
C HIS A 22 0.33 7.76 3.21
N VAL A 23 -0.88 7.46 2.78
CA VAL A 23 -1.31 6.10 2.45
C VAL A 23 -1.60 6.01 0.96
N TRP A 24 -1.09 4.96 0.33
CA TRP A 24 -1.37 4.58 -1.04
C TRP A 24 -2.17 3.29 -1.02
N LEU A 25 -3.27 3.25 -1.80
CA LEU A 25 -4.19 2.11 -1.82
C LEU A 25 -4.49 1.72 -3.25
N ALA A 26 -4.64 0.41 -3.49
CA ALA A 26 -5.12 -0.10 -4.77
C ALA A 26 -5.99 -1.33 -4.54
N PRO A 27 -7.02 -1.54 -5.39
CA PRO A 27 -7.99 -2.61 -5.16
C PRO A 27 -7.39 -4.01 -5.34
N PRO A 28 -7.99 -5.03 -4.70
CA PRO A 28 -7.48 -6.40 -4.77
C PRO A 28 -7.65 -7.06 -6.14
N SER A 29 -8.38 -6.43 -7.06
CA SER A 29 -8.53 -6.92 -8.42
C SER A 29 -7.24 -6.84 -9.23
N LEU A 30 -6.26 -6.03 -8.79
CA LEU A 30 -4.98 -5.91 -9.49
C LEU A 30 -4.09 -7.11 -9.18
N SER A 31 -3.50 -7.68 -10.24
CA SER A 31 -2.60 -8.81 -10.09
C SER A 31 -1.16 -8.35 -9.83
N LEU A 32 -0.35 -9.23 -9.25
CA LEU A 32 1.05 -8.94 -9.01
C LEU A 32 1.82 -8.59 -10.29
N PRO A 33 1.57 -9.21 -11.47
CA PRO A 33 2.24 -8.78 -12.70
C PRO A 33 1.98 -7.32 -13.08
N ALA A 34 0.78 -6.80 -12.80
CA ALA A 34 0.49 -5.40 -13.03
C ALA A 34 1.15 -4.52 -11.96
N MET A 35 1.20 -4.99 -10.71
CA MET A 35 1.81 -4.27 -9.60
C MET A 35 3.34 -4.26 -9.67
N SER A 36 3.93 -5.35 -10.15
CA SER A 36 5.38 -5.49 -10.27
C SER A 36 5.71 -6.37 -11.47
N PRO A 37 5.74 -5.80 -12.69
CA PRO A 37 5.92 -6.59 -13.91
C PRO A 37 7.17 -7.46 -13.94
N ASP A 38 8.21 -7.05 -13.21
CA ASP A 38 9.48 -7.77 -13.15
C ASP A 38 9.52 -8.85 -12.06
N ALA A 39 8.45 -8.97 -11.27
CA ALA A 39 8.41 -9.98 -10.22
C ALA A 39 8.26 -11.38 -10.83
N ALA A 40 9.07 -12.33 -10.36
CA ALA A 40 8.96 -13.71 -10.80
C ALA A 40 7.66 -14.33 -10.29
N PHE A 41 6.94 -15.01 -11.18
CA PHE A 41 5.76 -15.76 -10.81
C PHE A 41 6.14 -16.88 -9.82
N GLY A 42 5.38 -17.01 -8.75
CA GLY A 42 5.67 -17.99 -7.71
C GLY A 42 6.71 -17.53 -6.69
N SER A 43 7.15 -16.26 -6.77
CA SER A 43 8.07 -15.68 -5.80
C SER A 43 7.48 -15.69 -4.38
N MET A 44 8.35 -15.75 -3.38
CA MET A 44 7.94 -15.59 -1.98
C MET A 44 7.33 -14.21 -1.70
N LEU A 45 7.53 -13.24 -2.60
CA LEU A 45 7.01 -11.89 -2.49
C LEU A 45 5.72 -11.68 -3.31
N GLN A 46 4.93 -12.71 -3.52
CA GLN A 46 3.70 -12.62 -4.31
C GLN A 46 2.69 -11.60 -3.78
N ASN A 47 2.71 -11.33 -2.47
CA ASN A 47 1.85 -10.35 -1.85
C ASN A 47 2.51 -8.99 -1.67
N THR A 48 3.70 -8.78 -2.25
CA THR A 48 4.47 -7.54 -2.07
C THR A 48 5.05 -7.13 -3.42
N THR A 49 4.80 -5.88 -3.83
CA THR A 49 5.43 -5.35 -5.03
C THR A 49 6.90 -5.05 -4.78
N GLN A 50 7.74 -5.25 -5.79
CA GLN A 50 9.15 -4.89 -5.76
C GLN A 50 9.39 -3.43 -6.15
N LEU A 51 8.35 -2.74 -6.62
CA LEU A 51 8.42 -1.34 -7.00
C LEU A 51 8.08 -0.46 -5.81
N SER A 52 8.76 0.69 -5.71
CA SER A 52 8.32 1.74 -4.80
C SER A 52 7.22 2.55 -5.47
N VAL A 53 6.02 2.53 -4.91
CA VAL A 53 4.88 3.29 -5.43
C VAL A 53 5.05 4.79 -5.23
N TRP A 54 6.06 5.19 -4.47
CA TRP A 54 6.36 6.59 -4.16
C TRP A 54 7.30 7.26 -5.16
N GLU A 55 7.85 6.49 -6.10
CA GLU A 55 8.78 7.01 -7.09
C GLU A 55 8.05 7.76 -8.20
N ASP A 56 8.74 8.76 -8.77
CA ASP A 56 8.19 9.56 -9.87
C ASP A 56 8.18 8.80 -11.19
N ALA A 57 9.21 7.97 -11.41
CA ALA A 57 9.35 7.20 -12.64
C ALA A 57 8.95 5.75 -12.41
N LEU A 58 7.76 5.39 -12.86
CA LEU A 58 7.21 4.04 -12.74
C LEU A 58 7.16 3.38 -14.12
N PRO A 59 7.23 2.02 -14.18
CA PRO A 59 7.11 1.31 -15.45
C PRO A 59 5.80 1.64 -16.19
N PRO A 60 5.79 1.68 -17.53
CA PRO A 60 4.57 2.00 -18.28
C PRO A 60 3.38 1.11 -17.97
N THR A 61 3.60 -0.18 -17.76
CA THR A 61 2.53 -1.12 -17.41
C THR A 61 1.87 -0.74 -16.10
N PHE A 62 2.67 -0.38 -15.10
CA PHE A 62 2.16 0.07 -13.81
C PHE A 62 1.34 1.35 -13.97
N VAL A 63 1.85 2.31 -14.74
CA VAL A 63 1.16 3.58 -14.97
C VAL A 63 -0.19 3.36 -15.65
N GLN A 64 -0.27 2.44 -16.62
CA GLN A 64 -1.49 2.18 -17.36
C GLN A 64 -2.52 1.38 -16.57
N GLU A 65 -2.09 0.39 -15.80
CA GLU A 65 -2.98 -0.60 -15.20
C GLU A 65 -3.24 -0.38 -13.71
N VAL A 66 -2.34 0.29 -13.01
CA VAL A 66 -2.43 0.46 -11.55
C VAL A 66 -2.78 1.89 -11.18
N VAL A 67 -2.06 2.87 -11.70
CA VAL A 67 -2.20 4.27 -11.30
C VAL A 67 -3.64 4.79 -11.43
N PRO A 68 -4.41 4.47 -12.49
CA PRO A 68 -5.79 4.96 -12.60
C PRO A 68 -6.72 4.44 -11.49
N HIS A 69 -6.37 3.34 -10.84
CA HIS A 69 -7.17 2.72 -9.79
C HIS A 69 -6.61 2.98 -8.38
N ALA A 70 -5.46 3.61 -8.28
CA ALA A 70 -4.82 3.91 -7.00
C ALA A 70 -5.50 5.09 -6.31
N GLN A 71 -5.54 5.03 -4.99
CA GLN A 71 -6.07 6.10 -4.15
C GLN A 71 -5.00 6.54 -3.16
N HIS A 72 -5.03 7.82 -2.81
CA HIS A 72 -4.12 8.40 -1.84
C HIS A 72 -4.92 9.08 -0.74
N THR A 73 -4.44 8.96 0.47
CA THR A 73 -4.98 9.71 1.60
C THR A 73 -3.87 10.02 2.59
N GLU A 74 -4.11 10.99 3.44
CA GLU A 74 -3.19 11.32 4.52
C GLU A 74 -3.89 11.09 5.85
N LEU A 75 -3.23 10.34 6.75
CA LEU A 75 -3.73 10.08 8.08
C LEU A 75 -3.10 11.06 9.07
N HIS A 76 -3.96 11.71 9.85
CA HIS A 76 -3.59 12.61 10.94
C HIS A 76 -3.91 11.94 12.28
N PRO A 77 -3.34 12.43 13.41
CA PRO A 77 -3.68 11.87 14.72
C PRO A 77 -5.18 11.82 14.95
N GLY A 78 -5.68 10.66 15.37
CA GLY A 78 -7.11 10.41 15.57
C GLY A 78 -7.82 9.79 14.39
N ASP A 79 -7.20 9.76 13.21
CA ASP A 79 -7.80 9.13 12.03
C ASP A 79 -7.68 7.61 12.11
N MET A 80 -8.69 6.93 11.57
CA MET A 80 -8.74 5.48 11.47
C MET A 80 -8.98 5.08 10.03
N LEU A 81 -8.18 4.13 9.54
CA LEU A 81 -8.32 3.57 8.21
C LEU A 81 -8.73 2.11 8.32
N PHE A 82 -9.85 1.76 7.67
CA PHE A 82 -10.28 0.37 7.56
C PHE A 82 -9.78 -0.21 6.25
N LEU A 83 -9.00 -1.29 6.34
CA LEU A 83 -8.46 -2.00 5.19
C LEU A 83 -9.11 -3.38 5.10
N PRO A 84 -9.95 -3.63 4.09
CA PRO A 84 -10.44 -4.98 3.82
C PRO A 84 -9.30 -5.91 3.40
N PRO A 85 -9.49 -7.25 3.51
CA PRO A 85 -8.47 -8.20 3.09
C PRO A 85 -8.05 -8.00 1.62
N MET A 86 -6.78 -8.23 1.36
CA MET A 86 -6.19 -8.29 0.02
C MET A 86 -6.11 -6.96 -0.72
N TRP A 87 -6.42 -5.84 -0.07
CA TRP A 87 -6.16 -4.53 -0.66
C TRP A 87 -4.66 -4.25 -0.66
N TRP A 88 -4.16 -3.78 -1.79
CA TRP A 88 -2.78 -3.29 -1.89
C TRP A 88 -2.67 -1.98 -1.12
N HIS A 89 -1.67 -1.90 -0.26
CA HIS A 89 -1.44 -0.68 0.51
C HIS A 89 0.03 -0.46 0.77
N ALA A 90 0.42 0.80 0.83
CA ALA A 90 1.75 1.25 1.20
C ALA A 90 1.62 2.51 2.04
N MET A 91 2.55 2.69 2.97
CA MET A 91 2.53 3.84 3.87
C MET A 91 3.88 4.52 3.90
N LYS A 92 3.84 5.85 3.95
CA LYS A 92 5.02 6.69 4.01
C LYS A 92 4.84 7.68 5.15
N SER A 93 5.75 7.65 6.13
CA SER A 93 5.73 8.63 7.22
C SER A 93 6.22 9.97 6.70
N THR A 94 5.43 11.01 6.90
CA THR A 94 5.77 12.38 6.53
C THR A 94 6.29 13.18 7.73
N SER A 95 6.28 12.56 8.91
CA SER A 95 6.80 13.10 10.15
C SER A 95 7.13 11.95 11.09
N GLN A 96 7.69 12.21 12.25
CA GLN A 96 7.78 11.20 13.30
C GLN A 96 6.36 10.74 13.64
N SER A 97 6.11 9.43 13.60
CA SER A 97 4.75 8.92 13.69
C SER A 97 4.66 7.63 14.48
N PHE A 98 3.47 7.39 15.05
CA PHE A 98 3.12 6.17 15.74
C PHE A 98 1.69 5.79 15.37
N SER A 99 1.49 4.52 15.05
CA SER A 99 0.19 3.97 14.63
C SER A 99 -0.01 2.60 15.25
N VAL A 100 -1.28 2.18 15.34
CA VAL A 100 -1.66 0.88 15.89
C VAL A 100 -2.54 0.16 14.87
N SER A 101 -2.21 -1.12 14.61
CA SER A 101 -3.00 -1.98 13.75
C SER A 101 -3.80 -2.98 14.59
N PHE A 102 -5.08 -3.12 14.27
CA PHE A 102 -5.95 -4.14 14.85
C PHE A 102 -6.38 -5.08 13.71
N TRP A 103 -5.80 -6.27 13.68
CA TRP A 103 -6.09 -7.27 12.66
C TRP A 103 -7.15 -8.26 13.16
N PHE A 104 -8.06 -8.64 12.26
CA PHE A 104 -9.10 -9.61 12.61
C PHE A 104 -9.67 -10.38 11.42
#